data_9e899f77648e19a43ab835d28e9ef0bd
#
_entry.id   9e899f77648e19a43ab835d28e9ef0bd
#
_cell.length_a   1.000
_cell.length_b   1.000
_cell.length_c   1.000
_cell.angle_alpha   90.00
_cell.angle_beta   90.00
_cell.angle_gamma   90.00
#
_symmetry.space_group_name_H-M   'P 1'
#
loop_
_entity.id
_entity.type
_entity.pdbx_description
1 polymer ?
#
loop_
_entity_poly.entity_id
_entity_poly.type
_entity_poly.pdbx_seq_one_letter_code
_entity_poly.pdbx_strand_id
1 'polypeptide(L)'
;MLPIVGPWLDKRREAKRIDEVLRVMSLKVFTNQGSPSLANMKAVGAWASGGDGSKDVPVVIHANRRTFGKITQQAWLTERFGQAPDEWTLVMSLVYGKRERRFESVRIRTNDGEEHVLHFDITEWYGLRR
;
A
#
# COMPACT_ATOMS: atom_id res chain seq x y z
N MET A 1 -10.29 -29.49 20.80
CA MET A 1 -10.64 -28.10 20.59
C MET A 1 -9.64 -27.12 21.22
N LEU A 2 -9.30 -27.37 22.46
CA LEU A 2 -8.36 -26.48 23.16
C LEU A 2 -6.97 -26.38 22.53
N PRO A 3 -6.36 -27.45 21.96
CA PRO A 3 -5.06 -27.32 21.33
C PRO A 3 -5.08 -26.35 20.16
N ILE A 4 -6.26 -26.11 19.62
CA ILE A 4 -6.42 -25.23 18.48
C ILE A 4 -6.70 -23.79 18.94
N VAL A 5 -6.96 -23.60 20.24
CA VAL A 5 -7.34 -22.30 20.77
C VAL A 5 -6.23 -21.26 20.59
N GLY A 6 -4.97 -21.64 20.82
CA GLY A 6 -3.86 -20.72 20.66
C GLY A 6 -3.75 -20.13 19.26
N PRO A 7 -3.55 -20.97 18.21
CA PRO A 7 -3.46 -20.46 16.84
C PRO A 7 -4.74 -19.77 16.38
N TRP A 8 -5.88 -20.24 16.84
CA TRP A 8 -7.16 -19.66 16.48
C TRP A 8 -7.36 -18.28 17.11
N LEU A 9 -6.93 -18.11 18.37
CA LEU A 9 -6.96 -16.82 19.05
C LEU A 9 -6.02 -15.83 18.39
N ASP A 10 -4.87 -16.27 17.94
CA ASP A 10 -3.91 -15.41 17.23
C ASP A 10 -4.51 -14.90 15.94
N LYS A 11 -5.20 -15.76 15.19
CA LYS A 11 -5.91 -15.35 13.98
C LYS A 11 -7.01 -14.35 14.28
N ARG A 12 -7.73 -14.52 15.38
CA ARG A 12 -8.77 -13.57 15.79
C ARG A 12 -8.20 -12.21 16.15
N ARG A 13 -7.09 -12.19 16.88
CA ARG A 13 -6.42 -10.96 17.24
C ARG A 13 -5.93 -10.21 15.99
N GLU A 14 -5.37 -10.95 15.06
CA GLU A 14 -4.92 -10.41 13.80
C GLU A 14 -6.09 -9.84 13.00
N ALA A 15 -7.19 -10.56 12.90
CA ALA A 15 -8.39 -10.10 12.20
C ALA A 15 -8.95 -8.83 12.83
N LYS A 16 -9.01 -8.74 14.15
CA LYS A 16 -9.47 -7.54 14.85
C LYS A 16 -8.55 -6.35 14.58
N ARG A 17 -7.24 -6.59 14.58
CA ARG A 17 -6.26 -5.54 14.29
C ARG A 17 -6.44 -5.00 12.87
N ILE A 18 -6.66 -5.89 11.91
CA ILE A 18 -6.89 -5.53 10.52
C ILE A 18 -8.18 -4.72 10.40
N ASP A 19 -9.27 -5.20 10.99
CA ASP A 19 -10.56 -4.51 10.95
C ASP A 19 -10.46 -3.12 11.57
N GLU A 20 -9.75 -3.01 12.67
CA GLU A 20 -9.55 -1.73 13.35
C GLU A 20 -8.74 -0.76 12.48
N VAL A 21 -7.67 -1.23 11.85
CA VAL A 21 -6.86 -0.42 10.94
C VAL A 21 -7.69 0.03 9.75
N LEU A 22 -8.42 -0.89 9.12
CA LEU A 22 -9.28 -0.57 7.98
C LEU A 22 -10.38 0.43 8.36
N ARG A 23 -10.96 0.29 9.56
CA ARG A 23 -11.97 1.22 10.05
C ARG A 23 -11.40 2.61 10.25
N VAL A 24 -10.22 2.71 10.86
CA VAL A 24 -9.54 3.99 11.06
C VAL A 24 -9.23 4.64 9.72
N MET A 25 -8.76 3.86 8.77
CA MET A 25 -8.48 4.34 7.41
C MET A 25 -9.74 4.86 6.73
N SER A 26 -10.84 4.12 6.84
CA SER A 26 -12.11 4.54 6.27
C SER A 26 -12.60 5.84 6.88
N LEU A 27 -12.47 5.99 8.19
CA LEU A 27 -12.83 7.23 8.88
C LEU A 27 -11.97 8.40 8.40
N LYS A 28 -10.68 8.19 8.21
CA LYS A 28 -9.78 9.23 7.70
C LYS A 28 -10.16 9.65 6.29
N VAL A 29 -10.52 8.70 5.45
CA VAL A 29 -10.98 9.00 4.08
C VAL A 29 -12.26 9.82 4.13
N PHE A 30 -13.24 9.42 4.97
CA PHE A 30 -14.51 10.13 5.08
C PHE A 30 -14.38 11.51 5.73
N THR A 31 -13.43 11.67 6.64
CA THR A 31 -13.22 12.95 7.31
C THR A 31 -12.24 13.86 6.56
N ASN A 32 -11.79 13.46 5.38
CA ASN A 32 -10.88 14.23 4.56
C ASN A 32 -9.51 14.46 5.21
N GLN A 33 -9.12 13.58 6.12
CA GLN A 33 -7.82 13.68 6.81
C GLN A 33 -6.72 12.92 6.09
N GLY A 34 -7.01 12.44 4.86
CA GLY A 34 -6.03 11.83 4.01
C GLY A 34 -5.78 10.35 4.27
N SER A 35 -4.88 9.80 3.51
CA SER A 35 -4.48 8.39 3.58
C SER A 35 -3.63 8.14 4.82
N PRO A 36 -3.58 6.90 5.34
CA PRO A 36 -2.65 6.54 6.40
C PRO A 36 -1.21 6.87 5.99
N SER A 37 -0.40 7.26 6.96
CA SER A 37 1.00 7.55 6.72
C SER A 37 1.81 6.26 6.57
N LEU A 38 3.00 6.38 6.00
CA LEU A 38 3.95 5.25 5.95
C LEU A 38 4.27 4.76 7.36
N ALA A 39 4.38 5.66 8.33
CA ALA A 39 4.62 5.29 9.73
C ALA A 39 3.48 4.43 10.29
N ASN A 40 2.23 4.79 9.99
CA ASN A 40 1.07 4.00 10.40
C ASN A 40 1.10 2.60 9.79
N MET A 41 1.46 2.49 8.52
CA MET A 41 1.55 1.19 7.85
C MET A 41 2.68 0.34 8.40
N LYS A 42 3.80 0.95 8.74
CA LYS A 42 4.92 0.23 9.36
C LYS A 42 4.50 -0.42 10.68
N ALA A 43 3.66 0.25 11.45
CA ALA A 43 3.17 -0.28 12.72
C ALA A 43 2.36 -1.58 12.55
N VAL A 44 1.77 -1.81 11.37
CA VAL A 44 1.01 -3.03 11.08
C VAL A 44 1.80 -4.00 10.18
N GLY A 45 3.11 -3.79 10.02
CA GLY A 45 3.97 -4.70 9.29
C GLY A 45 4.04 -4.47 7.79
N ALA A 46 3.74 -3.27 7.33
CA ALA A 46 3.84 -2.94 5.92
C ALA A 46 4.70 -1.68 5.75
N TRP A 47 5.68 -1.73 4.84
CA TRP A 47 6.59 -0.60 4.66
C TRP A 47 7.12 -0.56 3.24
N ALA A 48 7.68 0.59 2.88
CA ALA A 48 8.35 0.79 1.60
C ALA A 48 9.87 0.88 1.82
N SER A 49 10.63 0.30 0.92
CA SER A 49 12.09 0.34 0.99
C SER A 49 12.71 0.51 -0.39
N GLY A 50 13.91 1.08 -0.42
CA GLY A 50 14.70 1.21 -1.63
C GLY A 50 14.03 2.06 -2.70
N GLY A 51 14.78 2.40 -3.71
CA GLY A 51 14.24 2.97 -4.94
C GLY A 51 13.67 4.37 -4.87
N ASP A 52 13.67 4.98 -6.02
CA ASP A 52 13.08 6.31 -6.22
C ASP A 52 11.79 6.23 -7.06
N GLY A 53 11.35 5.02 -7.40
CA GLY A 53 10.18 4.82 -8.24
C GLY A 53 10.47 4.80 -9.72
N SER A 54 11.73 4.92 -10.13
CA SER A 54 12.09 4.76 -11.54
C SER A 54 12.00 3.29 -11.96
N LYS A 55 11.96 3.07 -13.26
CA LYS A 55 11.89 1.70 -13.79
C LYS A 55 13.09 0.87 -13.38
N ASP A 56 14.27 1.48 -13.29
CA ASP A 56 15.50 0.79 -12.94
C ASP A 56 15.65 0.61 -11.42
N VAL A 57 15.06 1.49 -10.64
CA VAL A 57 15.14 1.45 -9.18
C VAL A 57 13.73 1.61 -8.60
N PRO A 58 12.88 0.58 -8.75
CA PRO A 58 11.51 0.65 -8.25
C PRO A 58 11.48 0.66 -6.73
N VAL A 59 10.41 1.23 -6.18
CA VAL A 59 10.15 1.19 -4.74
C VAL A 59 9.66 -0.19 -4.37
N VAL A 60 10.27 -0.82 -3.39
CA VAL A 60 9.84 -2.14 -2.91
C VAL A 60 8.80 -1.94 -1.82
N ILE A 61 7.63 -2.51 -2.01
CA ILE A 61 6.55 -2.48 -1.02
C ILE A 61 6.49 -3.82 -0.31
N HIS A 62 6.66 -3.80 1.00
CA HIS A 62 6.62 -4.98 1.86
C HIS A 62 5.30 -5.03 2.59
N ALA A 63 4.65 -6.17 2.55
CA ALA A 63 3.41 -6.39 3.28
C ALA A 63 3.11 -7.88 3.35
N ASN A 64 2.36 -8.28 4.37
CA ASN A 64 1.89 -9.65 4.51
C ASN A 64 0.42 -9.81 4.08
N ARG A 65 -0.19 -8.75 3.57
CA ARG A 65 -1.54 -8.75 3.03
C ARG A 65 -1.64 -7.81 1.84
N ARG A 66 -2.46 -8.20 0.88
CA ARG A 66 -2.65 -7.41 -0.34
C ARG A 66 -3.19 -6.01 -0.04
N THR A 67 -4.17 -5.91 0.85
CA THR A 67 -4.76 -4.62 1.22
C THR A 67 -3.70 -3.69 1.81
N PHE A 68 -2.85 -4.21 2.69
CA PHE A 68 -1.80 -3.41 3.31
C PHE A 68 -0.75 -2.98 2.29
N GLY A 69 -0.43 -3.84 1.32
CA GLY A 69 0.48 -3.47 0.25
C GLY A 69 -0.05 -2.30 -0.57
N LYS A 70 -1.32 -2.37 -0.96
CA LYS A 70 -1.97 -1.28 -1.70
C LYS A 70 -1.97 0.03 -0.93
N ILE A 71 -2.31 -0.02 0.34
CA ILE A 71 -2.38 1.19 1.17
C ILE A 71 -0.99 1.79 1.38
N THR A 72 0.02 0.95 1.58
CA THR A 72 1.41 1.41 1.73
C THR A 72 1.89 2.09 0.46
N GLN A 73 1.56 1.52 -0.69
CA GLN A 73 1.88 2.11 -1.99
C GLN A 73 1.25 3.50 -2.13
N GLN A 74 -0.02 3.62 -1.76
CA GLN A 74 -0.71 4.91 -1.80
C GLN A 74 -0.13 5.89 -0.78
N ALA A 75 0.24 5.43 0.40
CA ALA A 75 0.89 6.26 1.41
C ALA A 75 2.22 6.82 0.91
N TRP A 76 2.98 6.02 0.17
CA TRP A 76 4.22 6.47 -0.44
C TRP A 76 3.96 7.60 -1.45
N LEU A 77 2.96 7.43 -2.29
CA LEU A 77 2.57 8.46 -3.27
C LEU A 77 2.11 9.73 -2.57
N THR A 78 1.32 9.60 -1.53
CA THR A 78 0.81 10.72 -0.76
C THR A 78 1.94 11.50 -0.09
N GLU A 79 2.91 10.80 0.47
CA GLU A 79 4.04 11.45 1.13
C GLU A 79 4.90 12.23 0.13
N ARG A 80 5.02 11.72 -1.10
CA ARG A 80 5.85 12.36 -2.12
C ARG A 80 5.11 13.45 -2.91
N PHE A 81 3.82 13.26 -3.20
CA PHE A 81 3.08 14.13 -4.11
C PHE A 81 1.92 14.87 -3.46
N GLY A 82 1.59 14.56 -2.20
CA GLY A 82 0.48 15.18 -1.49
C GLY A 82 -0.79 14.34 -1.52
N GLN A 83 -1.90 14.94 -1.15
CA GLN A 83 -3.17 14.25 -1.00
C GLN A 83 -3.94 14.14 -2.32
N ALA A 84 -4.40 12.95 -2.64
CA ALA A 84 -5.31 12.74 -3.75
C ALA A 84 -6.75 13.00 -3.26
N PRO A 85 -7.63 13.51 -4.12
CA PRO A 85 -7.43 13.92 -5.51
C PRO A 85 -7.00 15.38 -5.67
N ASP A 86 -6.78 16.10 -4.56
CA ASP A 86 -6.55 17.54 -4.62
C ASP A 86 -5.19 17.89 -5.25
N GLU A 87 -4.16 17.12 -4.91
CA GLU A 87 -2.80 17.41 -5.35
C GLU A 87 -2.34 16.50 -6.48
N TRP A 88 -2.94 15.32 -6.60
CA TRP A 88 -2.67 14.42 -7.72
C TRP A 88 -3.85 13.48 -7.96
N THR A 89 -3.93 12.93 -9.18
CA THR A 89 -4.93 11.95 -9.54
C THR A 89 -4.26 10.80 -10.28
N LEU A 90 -4.84 9.60 -10.14
CA LEU A 90 -4.39 8.42 -10.87
C LEU A 90 -4.86 8.52 -12.32
N VAL A 91 -3.92 8.37 -13.25
CA VAL A 91 -4.23 8.32 -14.68
C VAL A 91 -4.37 6.87 -15.14
N MET A 92 -3.41 6.02 -14.79
CA MET A 92 -3.41 4.63 -15.21
C MET A 92 -2.47 3.83 -14.32
N SER A 93 -2.77 2.56 -14.13
CA SER A 93 -1.84 1.63 -13.51
C SER A 93 -1.78 0.34 -14.33
N LEU A 94 -0.61 -0.31 -14.33
CA LEU A 94 -0.37 -1.52 -15.08
C LEU A 94 0.51 -2.46 -14.27
N VAL A 95 0.01 -3.68 -14.04
CA VAL A 95 0.81 -4.73 -13.40
C VAL A 95 1.55 -5.48 -14.49
N TYR A 96 2.83 -5.69 -14.29
CA TYR A 96 3.65 -6.45 -15.23
C TYR A 96 4.62 -7.36 -14.47
N GLY A 97 5.08 -8.39 -15.16
CA GLY A 97 6.02 -9.33 -14.60
C GLY A 97 7.35 -9.29 -15.31
N LYS A 98 8.42 -9.53 -14.57
CA LYS A 98 9.76 -9.74 -15.10
C LYS A 98 10.39 -10.89 -14.32
N ARG A 99 10.54 -12.04 -14.99
CA ARG A 99 10.94 -13.30 -14.35
C ARG A 99 9.91 -13.69 -13.28
N GLU A 100 10.32 -13.90 -12.03
CA GLU A 100 9.42 -14.30 -10.96
C GLU A 100 8.91 -13.12 -10.15
N ARG A 101 9.23 -11.91 -10.56
CA ARG A 101 8.86 -10.70 -9.84
C ARG A 101 7.66 -10.04 -10.47
N ARG A 102 6.92 -9.30 -9.65
CA ARG A 102 5.76 -8.53 -10.09
C ARG A 102 5.98 -7.07 -9.75
N PHE A 103 5.64 -6.23 -10.70
CA PHE A 103 5.78 -4.79 -10.59
C PHE A 103 4.46 -4.12 -10.96
N GLU A 104 4.28 -2.92 -10.47
CA GLU A 104 3.19 -2.07 -10.94
C GLU A 104 3.76 -0.72 -11.35
N SER A 105 3.44 -0.29 -12.57
CA SER A 105 3.69 1.08 -12.98
C SER A 105 2.44 1.89 -12.71
N VAL A 106 2.59 3.02 -12.05
CA VAL A 106 1.49 3.90 -11.66
C VAL A 106 1.75 5.26 -12.30
N ARG A 107 0.86 5.67 -13.19
CA ARG A 107 0.93 7.00 -13.80
C ARG A 107 -0.03 7.92 -13.08
N ILE A 108 0.49 9.02 -12.58
CA ILE A 108 -0.29 10.03 -11.90
C ILE A 108 -0.12 11.37 -12.60
N ARG A 109 -1.09 12.26 -12.38
CA ARG A 109 -1.01 13.66 -12.83
C ARG A 109 -1.12 14.53 -11.60
N THR A 110 -0.13 15.40 -11.43
CA THR A 110 -0.16 16.39 -10.35
C THR A 110 -0.99 17.60 -10.78
N ASN A 111 -1.35 18.45 -9.82
CA ASN A 111 -2.26 19.58 -10.09
C ASN A 111 -1.63 20.65 -10.99
N ASP A 112 -0.32 20.61 -11.19
CA ASP A 112 0.36 21.48 -12.15
C ASP A 112 0.31 20.96 -13.59
N GLY A 113 -0.36 19.80 -13.79
CA GLY A 113 -0.50 19.19 -15.11
C GLY A 113 0.62 18.22 -15.49
N GLU A 114 1.65 18.09 -14.68
CA GLU A 114 2.74 17.16 -14.95
C GLU A 114 2.31 15.72 -14.67
N GLU A 115 2.79 14.80 -15.52
CA GLU A 115 2.59 13.37 -15.31
C GLU A 115 3.87 12.73 -14.81
N HIS A 116 3.71 11.78 -13.90
CA HIS A 116 4.80 11.02 -13.33
C HIS A 116 4.47 9.55 -13.41
N VAL A 117 5.45 8.72 -13.74
CA VAL A 117 5.29 7.28 -13.75
C VAL A 117 6.19 6.71 -12.66
N LEU A 118 5.57 6.03 -11.70
CA LEU A 118 6.28 5.42 -10.57
C LEU A 118 6.19 3.91 -10.69
N HIS A 119 7.30 3.22 -10.44
CA HIS A 119 7.37 1.77 -10.48
C HIS A 119 7.53 1.22 -9.08
N PHE A 120 6.71 0.22 -8.75
CA PHE A 120 6.71 -0.44 -7.46
C PHE A 120 6.94 -1.92 -7.64
N ASP A 121 7.80 -2.48 -6.80
CA ASP A 121 7.97 -3.92 -6.70
C ASP A 121 6.93 -4.43 -5.71
N ILE A 122 5.98 -5.20 -6.19
CA ILE A 122 4.86 -5.71 -5.41
C ILE A 122 4.91 -7.24 -5.26
N THR A 123 6.05 -7.82 -5.54
CA THR A 123 6.25 -9.27 -5.57
C THR A 123 5.80 -9.95 -4.28
N GLU A 124 6.12 -9.35 -3.14
CA GLU A 124 5.92 -9.96 -1.83
C GLU A 124 4.44 -10.17 -1.49
N TRP A 125 3.56 -9.30 -1.94
CA TRP A 125 2.16 -9.31 -1.51
C TRP A 125 1.13 -9.43 -2.63
N TYR A 126 1.53 -9.30 -3.90
CA TYR A 126 0.58 -9.23 -5.01
C TYR A 126 -0.32 -10.47 -5.09
N GLY A 127 0.23 -11.66 -4.85
CA GLY A 127 -0.51 -12.91 -4.89
C GLY A 127 -1.17 -13.31 -3.57
N LEU A 128 -1.05 -12.50 -2.53
CA LEU A 128 -1.62 -12.82 -1.23
C LEU A 128 -3.11 -12.49 -1.16
N ARG A 129 -3.76 -13.05 -0.18
CA ARG A 129 -5.14 -12.70 0.14
C ARG A 129 -5.19 -11.31 0.78
N ARG A 130 -6.36 -10.72 0.70
CA ARG A 130 -6.62 -9.40 1.27
C ARG A 130 -6.30 -9.30 2.76
#